data_f52a268c5c7cd1e6853a1921f518753c
#
_entry.id   f52a268c5c7cd1e6853a1921f518753c
#
_cell.length_a   1.000
_cell.length_b   1.000
_cell.length_c   1.000
_cell.angle_alpha   90.00
_cell.angle_beta   90.00
_cell.angle_gamma   90.00
#
_symmetry.space_group_name_H-M   'P 1'
#
loop_
_entity.id
_entity.type
_entity.pdbx_description
1 polymer ?
#
loop_
_entity_poly.entity_id
_entity_poly.type
_entity_poly.pdbx_seq_one_letter_code
_entity_poly.pdbx_strand_id
1 'polypeptide(L)'
;MARPRHGRAAPAALQQILPFCGSVPVDKVQCRAMKNIVILISGRGSNMEAIVRAAQAEQWPAQVVAVIANRADASGLAFAAEHGIKTAVVANKDYASRAEFDAALQTVIDGFAPDLVVLAGFMRILTEQFVAHYAGRMLNIHPSLLPLFPGLATHAQALAAGVAEHGATVHFVTAELDHGPMVLQAAVSVAPDDTVESLSARVLEQEHVIYPRAVRWFVEDRLTIAQGKVHVDHTK
;
A
#
# COMPACT_ATOMS: atom_id res chain seq x y z
N MET A 1 -36.95 3.43 84.25
CA MET A 1 -36.93 4.81 84.82
C MET A 1 -36.26 5.74 83.78
N ALA A 2 -37.03 6.74 83.38
CA ALA A 2 -36.65 8.09 83.04
C ALA A 2 -35.82 8.31 81.71
N ARG A 3 -36.48 8.90 80.75
CA ARG A 3 -36.03 9.91 79.73
C ARG A 3 -35.38 11.15 80.43
N PRO A 4 -34.81 12.14 79.79
CA PRO A 4 -35.15 12.75 78.43
C PRO A 4 -33.96 13.30 77.64
N ARG A 5 -34.20 13.54 76.30
CA ARG A 5 -34.41 14.81 75.53
C ARG A 5 -33.26 15.85 75.50
N HIS A 6 -32.84 16.21 74.33
CA HIS A 6 -32.90 17.50 73.56
C HIS A 6 -31.77 17.44 72.49
N GLY A 7 -31.88 17.63 71.20
CA GLY A 7 -32.69 18.58 70.47
C GLY A 7 -31.87 19.82 70.10
N ARG A 8 -31.47 19.92 68.84
CA ARG A 8 -31.35 21.14 68.02
C ARG A 8 -30.58 20.82 66.71
N ALA A 9 -31.21 20.81 65.61
CA ALA A 9 -31.48 21.87 64.66
C ALA A 9 -30.24 22.29 63.84
N ALA A 10 -30.35 22.02 62.54
CA ALA A 10 -29.49 22.52 61.48
C ALA A 10 -29.64 24.06 61.32
N PRO A 11 -28.72 24.67 60.56
CA PRO A 11 -29.20 25.17 59.27
C PRO A 11 -28.26 24.97 58.06
N ALA A 12 -28.89 24.70 57.04
CA ALA A 12 -28.77 25.01 55.63
C ALA A 12 -27.74 26.08 55.19
N ALA A 13 -26.89 25.71 54.26
CA ALA A 13 -26.53 26.56 53.10
C ALA A 13 -25.91 25.66 52.00
N LEU A 14 -26.75 25.06 51.20
CA LEU A 14 -26.36 24.50 49.91
C LEU A 14 -26.22 25.68 48.92
N GLN A 15 -24.97 26.10 48.68
CA GLN A 15 -24.67 26.87 47.48
C GLN A 15 -24.52 25.91 46.33
N GLN A 16 -25.50 25.96 45.43
CA GLN A 16 -25.49 25.29 44.11
C GLN A 16 -24.36 25.87 43.26
N ILE A 17 -23.28 25.10 43.11
CA ILE A 17 -22.32 25.32 42.03
C ILE A 17 -22.84 24.53 40.84
N LEU A 18 -23.50 25.21 39.92
CA LEU A 18 -23.82 24.70 38.60
C LEU A 18 -22.52 24.45 37.85
N PRO A 19 -22.28 23.24 37.33
CA PRO A 19 -21.17 23.06 36.38
C PRO A 19 -21.55 23.76 35.07
N PHE A 20 -20.76 24.75 34.69
CA PHE A 20 -20.78 25.37 33.37
C PHE A 20 -20.33 24.33 32.37
N CYS A 21 -21.28 23.55 31.83
CA CYS A 21 -21.04 22.64 30.74
C CYS A 21 -20.93 23.45 29.44
N GLY A 22 -19.76 24.03 29.20
CA GLY A 22 -19.39 24.52 27.92
C GLY A 22 -19.24 23.32 26.97
N SER A 23 -20.22 23.13 26.09
CA SER A 23 -20.15 22.20 24.98
C SER A 23 -19.05 22.64 24.04
N VAL A 24 -17.84 22.14 24.23
CA VAL A 24 -16.81 22.14 23.20
C VAL A 24 -17.36 21.26 22.07
N PRO A 25 -17.51 21.74 20.83
CA PRO A 25 -17.86 20.87 19.72
C PRO A 25 -16.77 19.82 19.61
N VAL A 26 -17.07 18.58 19.91
CA VAL A 26 -16.22 17.44 19.57
C VAL A 26 -16.27 17.38 18.06
N ASP A 27 -15.27 17.98 17.42
CA ASP A 27 -15.02 17.75 16.01
C ASP A 27 -15.10 16.24 15.81
N LYS A 28 -15.99 15.83 14.89
CA LYS A 28 -16.12 14.46 14.46
C LYS A 28 -14.77 14.05 13.83
N VAL A 29 -13.83 13.67 14.65
CA VAL A 29 -12.70 12.86 14.21
C VAL A 29 -13.34 11.59 13.70
N GLN A 30 -13.61 11.58 12.41
CA GLN A 30 -14.11 10.42 11.70
C GLN A 30 -13.03 9.36 11.87
N CYS A 31 -13.24 8.41 12.78
CA CYS A 31 -12.33 7.30 13.01
C CYS A 31 -12.32 6.48 11.71
N ARG A 32 -11.45 6.86 10.78
CA ARG A 32 -11.24 6.09 9.54
C ARG A 32 -10.72 4.73 9.95
N ALA A 33 -11.42 3.67 9.56
CA ALA A 33 -10.94 2.32 9.79
C ALA A 33 -9.56 2.16 9.16
N MET A 34 -8.61 1.61 9.89
CA MET A 34 -7.25 1.32 9.40
C MET A 34 -7.33 0.33 8.25
N LYS A 35 -6.77 0.69 7.10
CA LYS A 35 -6.73 -0.20 5.92
C LYS A 35 -5.60 -1.21 6.01
N ASN A 36 -5.85 -2.43 5.61
CA ASN A 36 -4.88 -3.52 5.55
C ASN A 36 -4.20 -3.56 4.19
N ILE A 37 -2.88 -3.50 4.17
CA ILE A 37 -2.06 -3.64 2.97
C ILE A 37 -1.34 -4.99 3.04
N VAL A 38 -1.44 -5.78 1.98
CA VAL A 38 -0.59 -6.96 1.74
C VAL A 38 0.36 -6.65 0.59
N ILE A 39 1.66 -6.90 0.78
CA ILE A 39 2.68 -6.66 -0.24
C ILE A 39 3.25 -7.98 -0.73
N LEU A 40 3.30 -8.17 -2.06
CA LEU A 40 3.87 -9.33 -2.73
C LEU A 40 5.26 -9.00 -3.28
N ILE A 41 6.25 -9.85 -3.01
CA ILE A 41 7.63 -9.69 -3.47
C ILE A 41 8.18 -10.98 -4.07
N SER A 42 9.23 -10.88 -4.93
CA SER A 42 9.97 -12.05 -5.42
C SER A 42 11.46 -12.04 -5.04
N GLY A 43 11.95 -10.96 -4.44
CA GLY A 43 13.39 -10.82 -4.15
C GLY A 43 13.69 -9.82 -3.04
N ARG A 44 14.55 -8.84 -3.32
CA ARG A 44 15.02 -7.85 -2.35
C ARG A 44 13.90 -7.01 -1.73
N GLY A 45 12.89 -6.64 -2.52
CA GLY A 45 11.74 -5.88 -2.01
C GLY A 45 12.04 -4.42 -1.67
N SER A 46 12.93 -3.74 -2.41
CA SER A 46 13.28 -2.34 -2.12
C SER A 46 12.08 -1.38 -2.21
N ASN A 47 11.16 -1.61 -3.13
CA ASN A 47 9.89 -0.88 -3.20
C ASN A 47 8.99 -1.16 -1.98
N MET A 48 8.97 -2.40 -1.49
CA MET A 48 8.27 -2.74 -0.25
C MET A 48 8.89 -2.01 0.94
N GLU A 49 10.22 -1.97 1.04
CA GLU A 49 10.91 -1.20 2.08
C GLU A 49 10.54 0.28 2.03
N ALA A 50 10.53 0.91 0.84
CA ALA A 50 10.15 2.31 0.68
C ALA A 50 8.71 2.57 1.14
N ILE A 51 7.76 1.69 0.81
CA ILE A 51 6.36 1.79 1.23
C ILE A 51 6.25 1.67 2.77
N VAL A 52 6.90 0.67 3.37
CA VAL A 52 6.85 0.45 4.83
C VAL A 52 7.41 1.65 5.59
N ARG A 53 8.58 2.17 5.15
CA ARG A 53 9.21 3.35 5.78
C ARG A 53 8.33 4.59 5.66
N ALA A 54 7.75 4.84 4.49
CA ALA A 54 6.86 5.98 4.26
C ALA A 54 5.58 5.87 5.11
N ALA A 55 4.95 4.69 5.16
CA ALA A 55 3.76 4.45 5.94
C ALA A 55 3.96 4.74 7.43
N GLN A 56 5.12 4.33 7.98
CA GLN A 56 5.50 4.57 9.37
C GLN A 56 5.83 6.05 9.64
N ALA A 57 6.64 6.67 8.77
CA ALA A 57 7.08 8.05 8.95
C ALA A 57 5.93 9.05 8.82
N GLU A 58 4.99 8.80 7.91
CA GLU A 58 3.88 9.71 7.60
C GLU A 58 2.57 9.32 8.30
N GLN A 59 2.58 8.25 9.11
CA GLN A 59 1.44 7.78 9.91
C GLN A 59 0.15 7.62 9.07
N TRP A 60 0.23 6.85 7.99
CA TRP A 60 -0.93 6.61 7.12
C TRP A 60 -2.10 5.97 7.87
N PRO A 61 -3.37 6.17 7.42
CA PRO A 61 -4.53 5.47 7.97
C PRO A 61 -4.57 4.01 7.49
N ALA A 62 -3.43 3.32 7.53
CA ALA A 62 -3.24 1.98 7.02
C ALA A 62 -2.07 1.28 7.72
N GLN A 63 -2.06 -0.04 7.64
CA GLN A 63 -0.95 -0.86 8.12
C GLN A 63 -0.56 -1.90 7.06
N VAL A 64 0.72 -2.18 6.92
CA VAL A 64 1.20 -3.34 6.17
C VAL A 64 1.06 -4.56 7.08
N VAL A 65 0.04 -5.38 6.83
CA VAL A 65 -0.30 -6.53 7.69
C VAL A 65 0.50 -7.77 7.35
N ALA A 66 0.95 -7.90 6.09
CA ALA A 66 1.78 -9.01 5.65
C ALA A 66 2.64 -8.66 4.43
N VAL A 67 3.80 -9.31 4.36
CA VAL A 67 4.63 -9.42 3.16
C VAL A 67 4.71 -10.89 2.76
N ILE A 68 4.33 -11.20 1.53
CA ILE A 68 4.27 -12.56 1.02
C ILE A 68 5.25 -12.68 -0.15
N ALA A 69 6.08 -13.73 -0.14
CA ALA A 69 7.00 -14.01 -1.23
C ALA A 69 6.63 -15.30 -1.95
N ASN A 70 6.91 -15.35 -3.27
CA ASN A 70 6.76 -16.57 -4.07
C ASN A 70 8.00 -17.48 -4.03
N ARG A 71 8.99 -17.14 -3.19
CA ARG A 71 10.21 -17.93 -2.99
C ARG A 71 10.79 -17.67 -1.60
N ALA A 72 11.31 -18.71 -0.96
CA ALA A 72 11.78 -18.65 0.42
C ALA A 72 13.07 -17.82 0.61
N ASP A 73 13.88 -17.68 -0.44
CA ASP A 73 15.14 -16.93 -0.44
C ASP A 73 14.96 -15.43 -0.78
N ALA A 74 13.73 -14.93 -0.79
CA ALA A 74 13.45 -13.50 -0.96
C ALA A 74 13.96 -12.71 0.26
N SER A 75 15.05 -11.97 0.07
CA SER A 75 15.74 -11.25 1.17
C SER A 75 14.86 -10.15 1.81
N GLY A 76 13.86 -9.64 1.09
CA GLY A 76 12.90 -8.67 1.64
C GLY A 76 12.06 -9.20 2.81
N LEU A 77 11.93 -10.54 2.97
CA LEU A 77 11.22 -11.11 4.12
C LEU A 77 11.91 -10.79 5.45
N ALA A 78 13.24 -10.73 5.47
CA ALA A 78 14.00 -10.37 6.66
C ALA A 78 13.66 -8.95 7.13
N PHE A 79 13.67 -7.98 6.20
CA PHE A 79 13.27 -6.60 6.49
C PHE A 79 11.85 -6.52 7.06
N ALA A 80 10.89 -7.23 6.46
CA ALA A 80 9.52 -7.24 6.95
C ALA A 80 9.41 -7.78 8.39
N ALA A 81 10.11 -8.89 8.68
CA ALA A 81 10.15 -9.48 10.02
C ALA A 81 10.78 -8.54 11.06
N GLU A 82 11.89 -7.85 10.72
CA GLU A 82 12.54 -6.85 11.59
C GLU A 82 11.60 -5.67 11.93
N HIS A 83 10.67 -5.35 11.03
CA HIS A 83 9.66 -4.30 11.25
C HIS A 83 8.35 -4.82 11.86
N GLY A 84 8.34 -6.07 12.38
CA GLY A 84 7.18 -6.67 13.03
C GLY A 84 6.02 -7.00 12.08
N ILE A 85 6.26 -7.01 10.77
CA ILE A 85 5.26 -7.35 9.76
C ILE A 85 5.22 -8.87 9.58
N LYS A 86 4.03 -9.47 9.53
CA LYS A 86 3.89 -10.90 9.28
C LYS A 86 4.45 -11.26 7.91
N THR A 87 5.13 -12.39 7.83
CA THR A 87 5.69 -12.90 6.57
C THR A 87 5.10 -14.25 6.22
N ALA A 88 4.93 -14.52 4.93
CA ALA A 88 4.54 -15.82 4.43
C ALA A 88 5.30 -16.14 3.13
N VAL A 89 5.45 -17.44 2.85
CA VAL A 89 6.02 -17.93 1.59
C VAL A 89 5.00 -18.86 0.95
N VAL A 90 4.62 -18.53 -0.29
CA VAL A 90 3.87 -19.41 -1.16
C VAL A 90 4.79 -19.73 -2.34
N ALA A 91 5.56 -20.81 -2.24
CA ALA A 91 6.62 -21.10 -3.21
C ALA A 91 5.99 -21.62 -4.51
N ASN A 92 6.10 -20.86 -5.58
CA ASN A 92 5.48 -21.19 -6.86
C ASN A 92 5.94 -22.54 -7.47
N LYS A 93 7.12 -23.03 -7.10
CA LYS A 93 7.66 -24.32 -7.53
C LYS A 93 6.92 -25.52 -6.90
N ASP A 94 6.17 -25.31 -5.83
CA ASP A 94 5.47 -26.37 -5.10
C ASP A 94 4.09 -26.69 -5.70
N TYR A 95 3.70 -25.98 -6.77
CA TYR A 95 2.40 -26.14 -7.45
C TYR A 95 2.59 -26.60 -8.90
N ALA A 96 1.71 -27.48 -9.35
CA ALA A 96 1.77 -28.05 -10.69
C ALA A 96 1.34 -27.06 -11.79
N SER A 97 0.51 -26.07 -11.42
CA SER A 97 -0.01 -25.07 -12.36
C SER A 97 -0.02 -23.66 -11.75
N ARG A 98 -0.09 -22.65 -12.64
CA ARG A 98 -0.30 -21.25 -12.23
C ARG A 98 -1.61 -21.08 -11.46
N ALA A 99 -2.68 -21.75 -11.89
CA ALA A 99 -3.99 -21.65 -11.25
C ALA A 99 -3.98 -22.18 -9.82
N GLU A 100 -3.30 -23.30 -9.57
CA GLU A 100 -3.14 -23.86 -8.22
C GLU A 100 -2.30 -22.94 -7.33
N PHE A 101 -1.21 -22.39 -7.85
CA PHE A 101 -0.39 -21.42 -7.14
C PHE A 101 -1.21 -20.17 -6.78
N ASP A 102 -1.93 -19.58 -7.74
CA ASP A 102 -2.72 -18.38 -7.52
C ASP A 102 -3.86 -18.62 -6.52
N ALA A 103 -4.52 -19.78 -6.55
CA ALA A 103 -5.54 -20.15 -5.57
C ALA A 103 -4.98 -20.25 -4.14
N ALA A 104 -3.80 -20.86 -3.99
CA ALA A 104 -3.12 -20.94 -2.70
C ALA A 104 -2.66 -19.54 -2.23
N LEU A 105 -2.09 -18.74 -3.12
CA LEU A 105 -1.68 -17.38 -2.85
C LEU A 105 -2.87 -16.51 -2.41
N GLN A 106 -4.00 -16.61 -3.11
CA GLN A 106 -5.24 -15.90 -2.77
C GLN A 106 -5.73 -16.30 -1.37
N THR A 107 -5.73 -17.58 -1.04
CA THR A 107 -6.14 -18.06 0.28
C THR A 107 -5.30 -17.44 1.39
N VAL A 108 -3.98 -17.35 1.19
CA VAL A 108 -3.06 -16.73 2.17
C VAL A 108 -3.32 -15.22 2.27
N ILE A 109 -3.48 -14.52 1.16
CA ILE A 109 -3.74 -13.07 1.12
C ILE A 109 -5.07 -12.75 1.82
N ASP A 110 -6.14 -13.48 1.49
CA ASP A 110 -7.49 -13.25 2.03
C ASP A 110 -7.54 -13.48 3.54
N GLY A 111 -6.67 -14.34 4.08
CA GLY A 111 -6.49 -14.53 5.52
C GLY A 111 -6.04 -13.28 6.27
N PHE A 112 -5.51 -12.28 5.57
CA PHE A 112 -5.13 -10.97 6.13
C PHE A 112 -6.19 -9.88 5.91
N ALA A 113 -7.32 -10.21 5.26
CA ALA A 113 -8.41 -9.28 4.93
C ALA A 113 -7.89 -7.96 4.31
N PRO A 114 -7.18 -7.99 3.15
CA PRO A 114 -6.55 -6.80 2.58
C PRO A 114 -7.58 -5.85 1.95
N ASP A 115 -7.40 -4.56 2.20
CA ASP A 115 -8.03 -3.50 1.42
C ASP A 115 -7.24 -3.20 0.15
N LEU A 116 -5.91 -3.44 0.18
CA LEU A 116 -5.01 -3.23 -0.95
C LEU A 116 -3.98 -4.35 -1.03
N VAL A 117 -3.77 -4.87 -2.23
CA VAL A 117 -2.65 -5.76 -2.59
C VAL A 117 -1.64 -4.96 -3.42
N VAL A 118 -0.38 -5.03 -3.05
CA VAL A 118 0.72 -4.28 -3.69
C VAL A 118 1.72 -5.26 -4.29
N LEU A 119 1.99 -5.16 -5.59
CA LEU A 119 3.01 -5.96 -6.28
C LEU A 119 4.33 -5.17 -6.29
N ALA A 120 5.25 -5.48 -5.39
CA ALA A 120 6.53 -4.78 -5.26
C ALA A 120 7.68 -5.64 -5.80
N GLY A 121 7.80 -5.72 -7.12
CA GLY A 121 8.75 -6.60 -7.80
C GLY A 121 8.33 -8.06 -7.70
N PHE A 122 7.05 -8.33 -7.87
CA PHE A 122 6.51 -9.69 -7.90
C PHE A 122 6.58 -10.26 -9.31
N MET A 123 7.55 -11.15 -9.55
CA MET A 123 7.91 -11.66 -10.87
C MET A 123 7.07 -12.88 -11.30
N ARG A 124 5.74 -12.77 -11.20
CA ARG A 124 4.79 -13.80 -11.64
C ARG A 124 3.65 -13.16 -12.42
N ILE A 125 3.28 -13.79 -13.53
CA ILE A 125 2.05 -13.46 -14.25
C ILE A 125 0.90 -14.16 -13.52
N LEU A 126 -0.04 -13.37 -13.04
CA LEU A 126 -1.23 -13.84 -12.32
C LEU A 126 -2.34 -14.23 -13.30
N THR A 127 -3.22 -15.15 -12.88
CA THR A 127 -4.38 -15.53 -13.69
C THR A 127 -5.43 -14.44 -13.71
N GLU A 128 -6.26 -14.45 -14.75
CA GLU A 128 -7.42 -13.53 -14.86
C GLU A 128 -8.35 -13.64 -13.63
N GLN A 129 -8.59 -14.84 -13.14
CA GLN A 129 -9.42 -15.09 -11.97
C GLN A 129 -8.85 -14.42 -10.72
N PHE A 130 -7.54 -14.54 -10.49
CA PHE A 130 -6.86 -13.89 -9.38
C PHE A 130 -6.96 -12.37 -9.49
N VAL A 131 -6.68 -11.82 -10.67
CA VAL A 131 -6.75 -10.37 -10.92
C VAL A 131 -8.18 -9.85 -10.72
N ALA A 132 -9.18 -10.57 -11.22
CA ALA A 132 -10.60 -10.20 -11.04
C ALA A 132 -11.02 -10.16 -9.56
N HIS A 133 -10.50 -11.09 -8.73
CA HIS A 133 -10.79 -11.11 -7.29
C HIS A 133 -10.32 -9.85 -6.56
N TYR A 134 -9.19 -9.27 -6.99
CA TYR A 134 -8.65 -8.03 -6.43
C TYR A 134 -8.88 -6.81 -7.34
N ALA A 135 -9.83 -6.85 -8.24
CA ALA A 135 -10.11 -5.75 -9.16
C ALA A 135 -10.34 -4.42 -8.42
N GLY A 136 -9.67 -3.35 -8.87
CA GLY A 136 -9.74 -2.02 -8.27
C GLY A 136 -9.01 -1.85 -6.92
N ARG A 137 -8.36 -2.91 -6.40
CA ARG A 137 -7.59 -2.88 -5.15
C ARG A 137 -6.26 -3.64 -5.24
N MET A 138 -5.64 -3.66 -6.42
CA MET A 138 -4.31 -4.19 -6.64
C MET A 138 -3.48 -3.23 -7.46
N LEU A 139 -2.32 -2.80 -6.93
CA LEU A 139 -1.38 -1.89 -7.56
C LEU A 139 -0.09 -2.61 -7.94
N ASN A 140 0.48 -2.21 -9.07
CA ASN A 140 1.81 -2.62 -9.52
C ASN A 140 2.66 -1.40 -9.87
N ILE A 141 3.98 -1.54 -9.77
CA ILE A 141 4.94 -0.60 -10.34
C ILE A 141 5.68 -1.27 -11.49
N HIS A 142 5.73 -0.59 -12.63
CA HIS A 142 6.40 -1.05 -13.83
C HIS A 142 7.52 -0.08 -14.20
N PRO A 143 8.76 -0.56 -14.43
CA PRO A 143 9.91 0.31 -14.66
C PRO A 143 9.99 0.80 -16.12
N SER A 144 8.91 1.44 -16.59
CA SER A 144 8.86 2.18 -17.86
C SER A 144 7.78 3.26 -17.81
N LEU A 145 7.81 4.18 -18.78
CA LEU A 145 6.72 5.12 -19.03
C LEU A 145 5.65 4.44 -19.92
N LEU A 146 4.77 3.66 -19.29
CA LEU A 146 3.67 2.99 -20.02
C LEU A 146 2.86 4.00 -20.86
N PRO A 147 2.42 3.63 -22.07
CA PRO A 147 2.39 2.28 -22.65
C PRO A 147 3.69 1.84 -23.35
N LEU A 148 4.79 2.58 -23.21
CA LEU A 148 6.08 2.20 -23.79
C LEU A 148 6.72 1.07 -22.96
N PHE A 149 7.34 0.12 -23.66
CA PHE A 149 8.13 -0.96 -23.09
C PHE A 149 7.39 -1.78 -22.00
N PRO A 150 6.23 -2.41 -22.31
CA PRO A 150 5.60 -3.35 -21.40
C PRO A 150 6.45 -4.63 -21.25
N GLY A 151 6.25 -5.38 -20.18
CA GLY A 151 6.91 -6.67 -19.94
C GLY A 151 8.31 -6.52 -19.35
N LEU A 152 9.27 -7.35 -19.79
CA LEU A 152 10.58 -7.48 -19.17
C LEU A 152 11.66 -6.65 -19.88
N ALA A 153 12.82 -6.47 -19.20
CA ALA A 153 14.02 -5.81 -19.73
C ALA A 153 13.78 -4.38 -20.27
N THR A 154 12.92 -3.62 -19.63
CA THR A 154 12.47 -2.28 -20.05
C THR A 154 13.62 -1.29 -20.26
N HIS A 155 14.63 -1.28 -19.38
CA HIS A 155 15.80 -0.40 -19.48
C HIS A 155 16.63 -0.73 -20.73
N ALA A 156 16.85 -2.02 -21.01
CA ALA A 156 17.56 -2.44 -22.23
C ALA A 156 16.78 -2.06 -23.48
N GLN A 157 15.45 -2.21 -23.47
CA GLN A 157 14.59 -1.79 -24.58
C GLN A 157 14.66 -0.28 -24.80
N ALA A 158 14.61 0.52 -23.73
CA ALA A 158 14.69 1.98 -23.80
C ALA A 158 16.01 2.46 -24.39
N LEU A 159 17.12 1.88 -23.91
CA LEU A 159 18.47 2.19 -24.45
C LEU A 159 18.59 1.79 -25.92
N ALA A 160 18.12 0.61 -26.31
CA ALA A 160 18.14 0.14 -27.69
C ALA A 160 17.28 1.01 -28.63
N ALA A 161 16.16 1.55 -28.12
CA ALA A 161 15.28 2.46 -28.86
C ALA A 161 15.83 3.89 -28.95
N GLY A 162 16.87 4.25 -28.19
CA GLY A 162 17.47 5.57 -28.18
C GLY A 162 16.51 6.68 -27.70
N VAL A 163 15.61 6.37 -26.78
CA VAL A 163 14.66 7.36 -26.24
C VAL A 163 15.38 8.38 -25.35
N ALA A 164 14.91 9.62 -25.35
CA ALA A 164 15.49 10.67 -24.50
C ALA A 164 15.04 10.57 -23.04
N GLU A 165 13.90 9.93 -22.77
CA GLU A 165 13.33 9.77 -21.45
C GLU A 165 12.87 8.32 -21.21
N HIS A 166 13.01 7.89 -19.98
CA HIS A 166 12.51 6.62 -19.47
C HIS A 166 11.93 6.85 -18.09
N GLY A 167 11.46 5.81 -17.36
CA GLY A 167 10.93 6.06 -16.02
C GLY A 167 10.18 4.89 -15.44
N ALA A 168 9.21 5.20 -14.58
CA ALA A 168 8.36 4.22 -13.93
C ALA A 168 6.89 4.65 -13.93
N THR A 169 6.00 3.66 -13.90
CA THR A 169 4.55 3.82 -13.85
C THR A 169 3.96 2.99 -12.73
N VAL A 170 3.19 3.63 -11.85
CA VAL A 170 2.28 2.93 -10.93
C VAL A 170 0.90 2.84 -11.58
N HIS A 171 0.34 1.63 -11.62
CA HIS A 171 -0.96 1.39 -12.24
C HIS A 171 -1.77 0.35 -11.47
N PHE A 172 -3.08 0.36 -11.64
CA PHE A 172 -3.92 -0.75 -11.20
C PHE A 172 -3.67 -1.97 -12.08
N VAL A 173 -3.68 -3.15 -11.45
CA VAL A 173 -3.49 -4.41 -12.18
C VAL A 173 -4.81 -4.83 -12.83
N THR A 174 -4.73 -5.19 -14.10
CA THR A 174 -5.82 -5.77 -14.90
C THR A 174 -5.39 -7.10 -15.51
N ALA A 175 -6.31 -7.82 -16.15
CA ALA A 175 -5.99 -9.08 -16.81
C ALA A 175 -4.98 -8.93 -17.95
N GLU A 176 -4.97 -7.77 -18.60
CA GLU A 176 -3.98 -7.43 -19.62
C GLU A 176 -2.71 -6.89 -18.96
N LEU A 177 -1.57 -7.51 -19.30
CA LEU A 177 -0.28 -7.19 -18.68
C LEU A 177 0.12 -5.73 -18.94
N ASP A 178 0.41 -4.99 -17.88
CA ASP A 178 0.87 -3.60 -17.88
C ASP A 178 -0.07 -2.59 -18.60
N HIS A 179 -1.36 -2.91 -18.76
CA HIS A 179 -2.37 -2.07 -19.42
C HIS A 179 -3.43 -1.48 -18.49
N GLY A 180 -3.31 -1.67 -17.20
CA GLY A 180 -4.28 -1.14 -16.25
C GLY A 180 -4.25 0.38 -16.09
N PRO A 181 -5.30 0.99 -15.50
CA PRO A 181 -5.39 2.44 -15.28
C PRO A 181 -4.19 2.98 -14.51
N MET A 182 -3.49 3.95 -15.10
CA MET A 182 -2.28 4.55 -14.54
C MET A 182 -2.63 5.53 -13.41
N VAL A 183 -1.92 5.41 -12.28
CA VAL A 183 -2.07 6.29 -11.11
C VAL A 183 -1.06 7.42 -11.16
N LEU A 184 0.21 7.10 -11.40
CA LEU A 184 1.31 8.07 -11.36
C LEU A 184 2.49 7.57 -12.19
N GLN A 185 3.16 8.50 -12.85
CA GLN A 185 4.41 8.25 -13.58
C GLN A 185 5.50 9.22 -13.12
N ALA A 186 6.74 8.77 -13.21
CA ALA A 186 7.91 9.63 -13.07
C ALA A 186 8.88 9.34 -14.21
N ALA A 187 9.38 10.41 -14.83
CA ALA A 187 10.35 10.34 -15.92
C ALA A 187 11.77 10.63 -15.39
N VAL A 188 12.74 10.02 -16.04
CA VAL A 188 14.17 10.31 -15.92
C VAL A 188 14.77 10.49 -17.31
N SER A 189 15.74 11.38 -17.43
CA SER A 189 16.48 11.54 -18.68
C SER A 189 17.39 10.32 -18.91
N VAL A 190 17.52 9.91 -20.17
CA VAL A 190 18.48 8.89 -20.62
C VAL A 190 19.70 9.59 -21.16
N ALA A 191 20.86 9.34 -20.52
CA ALA A 191 22.13 9.91 -20.95
C ALA A 191 22.75 9.06 -22.08
N PRO A 192 23.56 9.67 -22.97
CA PRO A 192 24.18 8.94 -24.10
C PRO A 192 25.12 7.80 -23.66
N ASP A 193 25.67 7.87 -22.46
CA ASP A 193 26.58 6.90 -21.84
C ASP A 193 25.92 5.99 -20.81
N ASP A 194 24.58 6.01 -20.72
CA ASP A 194 23.87 5.13 -19.78
C ASP A 194 24.06 3.65 -20.13
N THR A 195 24.27 2.89 -19.08
CA THR A 195 24.14 1.43 -19.09
C THR A 195 22.78 1.02 -18.56
N VAL A 196 22.42 -0.26 -18.71
CA VAL A 196 21.19 -0.81 -18.10
C VAL A 196 21.20 -0.60 -16.57
N GLU A 197 22.34 -0.75 -15.94
CA GLU A 197 22.52 -0.62 -14.50
C GLU A 197 22.35 0.85 -14.04
N SER A 198 22.98 1.81 -14.73
CA SER A 198 22.88 3.24 -14.37
C SER A 198 21.47 3.78 -14.55
N LEU A 199 20.82 3.43 -15.67
CA LEU A 199 19.45 3.81 -15.95
C LEU A 199 18.47 3.16 -14.94
N SER A 200 18.64 1.85 -14.67
CA SER A 200 17.84 1.13 -13.67
C SER A 200 17.95 1.73 -12.27
N ALA A 201 19.17 2.10 -11.83
CA ALA A 201 19.37 2.74 -10.53
C ALA A 201 18.62 4.08 -10.42
N ARG A 202 18.68 4.91 -11.48
CA ARG A 202 18.00 6.20 -11.54
C ARG A 202 16.47 6.05 -11.58
N VAL A 203 15.95 5.07 -12.31
CA VAL A 203 14.51 4.75 -12.34
C VAL A 203 14.06 4.26 -10.96
N LEU A 204 14.83 3.39 -10.29
CA LEU A 204 14.52 2.85 -8.97
C LEU A 204 14.39 3.96 -7.91
N GLU A 205 15.20 5.02 -7.98
CA GLU A 205 15.05 6.19 -7.10
C GLU A 205 13.67 6.84 -7.26
N GLN A 206 13.17 6.93 -8.48
CA GLN A 206 11.83 7.47 -8.75
C GLN A 206 10.74 6.49 -8.30
N GLU A 207 10.94 5.19 -8.48
CA GLU A 207 9.99 4.18 -7.97
C GLU A 207 9.78 4.32 -6.47
N HIS A 208 10.87 4.52 -5.70
CA HIS A 208 10.81 4.70 -4.25
C HIS A 208 10.08 5.99 -3.81
N VAL A 209 9.88 6.95 -4.72
CA VAL A 209 9.11 8.18 -4.48
C VAL A 209 7.64 7.99 -4.88
N ILE A 210 7.40 7.51 -6.11
CA ILE A 210 6.04 7.49 -6.66
C ILE A 210 5.19 6.34 -6.13
N TYR A 211 5.81 5.19 -5.80
CA TYR A 211 5.02 4.04 -5.34
C TYR A 211 4.44 4.26 -3.94
N PRO A 212 5.21 4.68 -2.92
CA PRO A 212 4.64 5.06 -1.64
C PRO A 212 3.54 6.11 -1.76
N ARG A 213 3.73 7.14 -2.61
CA ARG A 213 2.73 8.19 -2.85
C ARG A 213 1.43 7.63 -3.42
N ALA A 214 1.50 6.75 -4.41
CA ALA A 214 0.31 6.13 -5.00
C ALA A 214 -0.43 5.23 -4.00
N VAL A 215 0.31 4.43 -3.21
CA VAL A 215 -0.26 3.61 -2.12
C VAL A 215 -0.93 4.50 -1.08
N ARG A 216 -0.31 5.60 -0.67
CA ARG A 216 -0.89 6.57 0.24
C ARG A 216 -2.20 7.16 -0.29
N TRP A 217 -2.24 7.60 -1.55
CA TRP A 217 -3.47 8.11 -2.17
C TRP A 217 -4.60 7.08 -2.16
N PHE A 218 -4.27 5.80 -2.37
CA PHE A 218 -5.26 4.72 -2.27
C PHE A 218 -5.82 4.59 -0.86
N VAL A 219 -4.96 4.51 0.16
CA VAL A 219 -5.42 4.29 1.54
C VAL A 219 -6.13 5.53 2.13
N GLU A 220 -5.87 6.69 1.58
CA GLU A 220 -6.58 7.95 1.89
C GLU A 220 -7.91 8.11 1.12
N ASP A 221 -8.34 7.12 0.31
CA ASP A 221 -9.53 7.18 -0.56
C ASP A 221 -9.52 8.36 -1.55
N ARG A 222 -8.33 8.68 -2.08
CA ARG A 222 -8.13 9.77 -3.04
C ARG A 222 -8.20 9.32 -4.49
N LEU A 223 -8.20 8.01 -4.75
CA LEU A 223 -8.21 7.45 -6.10
C LEU A 223 -9.62 7.03 -6.49
N THR A 224 -10.06 7.45 -7.67
CA THR A 224 -11.31 7.02 -8.29
C THR A 224 -11.04 6.58 -9.73
N ILE A 225 -11.51 5.38 -10.09
CA ILE A 225 -11.42 4.90 -11.48
C ILE A 225 -12.72 5.22 -12.19
N ALA A 226 -12.66 6.04 -13.24
CA ALA A 226 -13.79 6.35 -14.08
C ALA A 226 -13.38 6.29 -15.57
N GLN A 227 -14.17 5.60 -16.39
CA GLN A 227 -13.92 5.45 -17.82
C GLN A 227 -12.49 4.95 -18.15
N GLY A 228 -11.96 4.00 -17.35
CA GLY A 228 -10.62 3.44 -17.53
C GLY A 228 -9.46 4.38 -17.16
N LYS A 229 -9.75 5.53 -16.53
CA LYS A 229 -8.74 6.50 -16.06
C LYS A 229 -8.82 6.66 -14.54
N VAL A 230 -7.68 6.93 -13.93
CA VAL A 230 -7.60 7.27 -12.51
C VAL A 230 -7.72 8.78 -12.33
N HIS A 231 -8.58 9.19 -11.44
CA HIS A 231 -8.70 10.57 -10.97
C HIS A 231 -8.19 10.63 -9.54
N VAL A 232 -7.33 11.62 -9.26
CA VAL A 232 -6.75 11.84 -7.92
C VAL A 232 -7.44 13.05 -7.30
N ASP A 233 -8.06 12.86 -6.13
CA ASP A 233 -8.59 13.96 -5.33
C ASP A 233 -7.45 14.64 -4.56
N HIS A 234 -7.10 15.86 -4.94
CA HIS A 234 -6.06 16.67 -4.31
C HIS A 234 -6.58 17.54 -3.15
N THR A 235 -7.87 17.46 -2.84
CA THR A 235 -8.50 18.28 -1.78
C THR A 235 -8.54 17.58 -0.42
N LYS A 236 -8.26 16.28 -0.40
CA LYS A 236 -8.17 15.45 0.81
C LYS A 236 -6.76 15.42 1.37
#